data_2ea9e74ae9e0e776830a89597d2ce3df
#
_entry.id   2ea9e74ae9e0e776830a89597d2ce3df
#
_cell.length_a   1.000
_cell.length_b   1.000
_cell.length_c   1.000
_cell.angle_alpha   90.00
_cell.angle_beta   90.00
_cell.angle_gamma   90.00
#
_symmetry.space_group_name_H-M   'P 1'
#
loop_
_entity.id
_entity.type
_entity.pdbx_description
1 polymer ?
#
loop_
_entity_poly.entity_id
_entity_poly.type
_entity_poly.pdbx_seq_one_letter_code
_entity_poly.pdbx_strand_id
1 'polypeptide(L)'
;MEEKILNITNGDYFNEYFVSHYGGIALPFCEVMMDGDVVSEIYSEEFIKLRSNVLNVSENEYKTKMHLPNLLFHNAYSTICLWFGKDTFCQMNLLTLLAYLEQIKYKGKLLLNYIDDETFEVIESNILVSLGIYRKIYQEILISKSIPKELGVVSATAVDLYFDYHSKNGKLLNLIKNNIGKDKTELICLLLKESKDYGLSCLQAERLVNSNLSNC
;
A
#
# COMPACT_ATOMS: atom_id res chain seq x y z
N MET A 1 18.03 -28.48 -0.37
CA MET A 1 18.35 -27.04 -0.44
C MET A 1 17.68 -26.39 0.74
N GLU A 2 18.39 -25.57 1.50
CA GLU A 2 17.81 -24.80 2.60
C GLU A 2 16.73 -23.88 2.04
N GLU A 3 15.57 -23.84 2.70
CA GLU A 3 14.49 -22.94 2.32
C GLU A 3 14.91 -21.50 2.62
N LYS A 4 15.04 -20.67 1.57
CA LYS A 4 15.34 -19.26 1.72
C LYS A 4 14.04 -18.48 1.77
N ILE A 5 13.76 -17.89 2.92
CA ILE A 5 12.55 -17.10 3.18
C ILE A 5 12.88 -15.62 3.18
N LEU A 6 12.09 -14.83 2.45
CA LEU A 6 12.08 -13.37 2.52
C LEU A 6 10.76 -12.93 3.14
N ASN A 7 10.83 -12.08 4.15
CA ASN A 7 9.66 -11.40 4.67
C ASN A 7 9.54 -10.01 4.03
N ILE A 8 8.37 -9.64 3.55
CA ILE A 8 8.09 -8.30 3.05
C ILE A 8 6.99 -7.70 3.93
N THR A 9 7.32 -6.61 4.58
CA THR A 9 6.46 -5.91 5.53
C THR A 9 5.91 -4.63 4.91
N ASN A 10 4.73 -4.17 5.32
CA ASN A 10 4.21 -2.90 4.86
C ASN A 10 4.80 -1.75 5.69
N GLY A 11 5.76 -1.03 5.08
CA GLY A 11 6.41 0.13 5.68
C GLY A 11 7.55 -0.17 6.66
N ASP A 12 8.32 0.88 6.96
CA ASP A 12 9.52 0.80 7.80
C ASP A 12 9.17 0.46 9.25
N TYR A 13 8.12 1.09 9.80
CA TYR A 13 7.80 0.99 11.22
C TYR A 13 7.49 -0.45 11.64
N PHE A 14 6.64 -1.14 10.88
CA PHE A 14 6.40 -2.55 11.14
C PHE A 14 7.62 -3.41 10.81
N ASN A 15 8.44 -3.03 9.83
CA ASN A 15 9.66 -3.76 9.51
C ASN A 15 10.67 -3.76 10.69
N GLU A 16 10.85 -2.62 11.35
CA GLU A 16 11.70 -2.52 12.54
C GLU A 16 11.18 -3.40 13.68
N TYR A 17 9.87 -3.36 13.93
CA TYR A 17 9.21 -4.24 14.89
C TYR A 17 9.43 -5.71 14.52
N PHE A 18 9.18 -6.07 13.25
CA PHE A 18 9.31 -7.44 12.76
C PHE A 18 10.73 -7.98 13.00
N VAL A 19 11.74 -7.27 12.57
CA VAL A 19 13.15 -7.69 12.71
C VAL A 19 13.53 -7.86 14.16
N SER A 20 13.05 -7.00 15.06
CA SER A 20 13.38 -7.06 16.49
C SER A 20 12.67 -8.21 17.23
N HIS A 21 11.47 -8.63 16.79
CA HIS A 21 10.65 -9.62 17.49
C HIS A 21 10.68 -11.02 16.84
N TYR A 22 10.71 -11.08 15.52
CA TYR A 22 10.67 -12.36 14.80
C TYR A 22 12.05 -12.75 14.22
N GLY A 23 12.90 -11.77 13.96
CA GLY A 23 14.20 -12.00 13.29
C GLY A 23 14.05 -12.40 11.82
N GLY A 24 15.17 -12.86 11.24
CA GLY A 24 15.20 -13.28 9.83
C GLY A 24 15.43 -12.13 8.84
N ILE A 25 15.32 -12.43 7.54
CA ILE A 25 15.49 -11.45 6.47
C ILE A 25 14.14 -10.79 6.20
N ALA A 26 14.08 -9.48 6.38
CA ALA A 26 12.88 -8.70 6.09
C ALA A 26 13.21 -7.43 5.28
N LEU A 27 12.29 -7.03 4.41
CA LEU A 27 12.36 -5.80 3.62
C LEU A 27 11.04 -5.03 3.74
N PRO A 28 11.09 -3.72 4.00
CA PRO A 28 9.91 -2.90 4.00
C PRO A 28 9.46 -2.58 2.57
N PHE A 29 8.17 -2.65 2.32
CA PHE A 29 7.51 -2.13 1.12
C PHE A 29 6.93 -0.76 1.45
N CYS A 30 7.59 0.31 0.98
CA CYS A 30 7.33 1.68 1.41
C CYS A 30 6.50 2.51 0.40
N GLU A 31 5.74 1.86 -0.49
CA GLU A 31 4.87 2.57 -1.43
C GLU A 31 3.65 3.22 -0.74
N VAL A 32 3.10 4.22 -1.42
CA VAL A 32 1.88 4.96 -1.02
C VAL A 32 0.88 4.87 -2.17
N MET A 33 0.41 3.66 -2.46
CA MET A 33 -0.38 3.38 -3.66
C MET A 33 -1.82 3.92 -3.59
N MET A 34 -2.22 4.43 -2.44
CA MET A 34 -3.45 5.21 -2.33
C MET A 34 -3.39 6.54 -3.06
N ASP A 35 -2.20 7.14 -3.20
CA ASP A 35 -2.03 8.48 -3.75
C ASP A 35 -1.41 8.45 -5.15
N GLY A 36 -1.93 9.33 -6.02
CA GLY A 36 -1.39 9.62 -7.35
C GLY A 36 -1.65 8.55 -8.38
N ASP A 37 -1.07 8.77 -9.56
CA ASP A 37 -1.20 7.86 -10.69
C ASP A 37 -0.07 6.83 -10.75
N VAL A 38 -0.30 5.80 -11.56
CA VAL A 38 0.64 4.72 -11.80
C VAL A 38 0.63 4.33 -13.28
N VAL A 39 1.63 3.57 -13.69
CA VAL A 39 1.73 2.99 -15.04
C VAL A 39 1.74 1.47 -14.99
N SER A 40 1.53 0.84 -16.13
CA SER A 40 1.34 -0.61 -16.26
C SER A 40 2.56 -1.44 -15.84
N GLU A 41 3.77 -0.96 -16.17
CA GLU A 41 5.02 -1.64 -15.85
C GLU A 41 5.60 -1.11 -14.54
N ILE A 42 5.38 -1.86 -13.46
CA ILE A 42 5.81 -1.51 -12.10
C ILE A 42 7.35 -1.49 -12.05
N TYR A 43 7.90 -0.44 -11.46
CA TYR A 43 9.33 -0.16 -11.35
C TYR A 43 10.07 0.04 -12.68
N SER A 44 9.36 0.29 -13.79
CA SER A 44 9.96 0.85 -14.99
C SER A 44 10.51 2.27 -14.74
N GLU A 45 11.32 2.79 -15.63
CA GLU A 45 11.81 4.19 -15.54
C GLU A 45 10.64 5.19 -15.46
N GLU A 46 9.59 4.95 -16.25
CA GLU A 46 8.37 5.77 -16.24
C GLU A 46 7.64 5.69 -14.90
N PHE A 47 7.50 4.48 -14.35
CA PHE A 47 6.92 4.28 -13.01
C PHE A 47 7.72 5.03 -11.94
N ILE A 48 9.04 4.86 -11.93
CA ILE A 48 9.93 5.50 -10.95
C ILE A 48 9.82 7.02 -11.03
N LYS A 49 9.86 7.58 -12.25
CA LYS A 49 9.71 9.02 -12.47
C LYS A 49 8.35 9.54 -12.00
N LEU A 50 7.27 8.82 -12.31
CA LEU A 50 5.93 9.19 -11.90
C LEU A 50 5.79 9.15 -10.36
N ARG A 51 6.22 8.05 -9.73
CA ARG A 51 6.08 7.86 -8.28
C ARG A 51 6.98 8.80 -7.48
N SER A 52 8.20 9.05 -7.94
CA SER A 52 9.08 10.04 -7.30
C SER A 52 8.45 11.44 -7.27
N ASN A 53 7.77 11.84 -8.36
CA ASN A 53 7.03 13.10 -8.41
C ASN A 53 5.83 13.10 -7.44
N VAL A 54 5.04 12.03 -7.39
CA VAL A 54 3.90 11.91 -6.45
C VAL A 54 4.37 12.03 -5.00
N LEU A 55 5.50 11.42 -4.67
CA LEU A 55 6.07 11.45 -3.32
C LEU A 55 6.91 12.70 -3.04
N ASN A 56 7.15 13.54 -4.06
CA ASN A 56 7.99 14.73 -3.99
C ASN A 56 9.42 14.45 -3.51
N VAL A 57 10.05 13.43 -4.11
CA VAL A 57 11.44 13.02 -3.86
C VAL A 57 12.17 12.88 -5.20
N SER A 58 13.51 12.85 -5.18
CA SER A 58 14.29 12.51 -6.38
C SER A 58 14.12 11.03 -6.75
N GLU A 59 14.32 10.69 -8.04
CA GLU A 59 14.27 9.29 -8.47
C GLU A 59 15.30 8.41 -7.75
N ASN A 60 16.45 8.98 -7.37
CA ASN A 60 17.48 8.25 -6.65
C ASN A 60 17.06 7.95 -5.19
N GLU A 61 16.47 8.93 -4.51
CA GLU A 61 15.88 8.75 -3.18
C GLU A 61 14.75 7.73 -3.23
N TYR A 62 13.88 7.81 -4.26
CA TYR A 62 12.82 6.84 -4.48
C TYR A 62 13.37 5.41 -4.61
N LYS A 63 14.34 5.18 -5.50
CA LYS A 63 14.98 3.86 -5.69
C LYS A 63 15.58 3.32 -4.40
N THR A 64 16.23 4.18 -3.63
CA THR A 64 16.84 3.82 -2.34
C THR A 64 15.75 3.47 -1.31
N LYS A 65 14.73 4.32 -1.18
CA LYS A 65 13.64 4.14 -0.22
C LYS A 65 12.81 2.88 -0.50
N MET A 66 12.57 2.58 -1.77
CA MET A 66 11.81 1.39 -2.19
C MET A 66 12.66 0.11 -2.17
N HIS A 67 13.92 0.19 -1.79
CA HIS A 67 14.84 -0.96 -1.76
C HIS A 67 14.86 -1.76 -3.08
N LEU A 68 14.73 -1.06 -4.22
CA LEU A 68 14.59 -1.71 -5.53
C LEU A 68 15.67 -2.74 -5.85
N PRO A 69 16.97 -2.52 -5.54
CA PRO A 69 17.99 -3.54 -5.75
C PRO A 69 17.70 -4.83 -5.01
N ASN A 70 17.17 -4.73 -3.78
CA ASN A 70 16.81 -5.88 -2.97
C ASN A 70 15.53 -6.57 -3.49
N LEU A 71 14.55 -5.81 -3.97
CA LEU A 71 13.34 -6.33 -4.58
C LEU A 71 13.61 -7.08 -5.90
N LEU A 72 14.68 -6.75 -6.62
CA LEU A 72 15.09 -7.45 -7.83
C LEU A 72 15.66 -8.85 -7.56
N PHE A 73 16.00 -9.18 -6.32
CA PHE A 73 16.56 -10.47 -5.92
C PHE A 73 15.52 -11.49 -5.41
N HIS A 74 14.23 -11.25 -5.58
CA HIS A 74 13.18 -12.15 -5.06
C HIS A 74 13.27 -13.57 -5.65
N ASN A 75 13.83 -13.75 -6.84
CA ASN A 75 14.08 -15.08 -7.41
C ASN A 75 15.13 -15.89 -6.63
N ALA A 76 15.86 -15.29 -5.72
CA ALA A 76 16.78 -15.97 -4.82
C ALA A 76 16.07 -16.69 -3.65
N TYR A 77 14.80 -16.39 -3.41
CA TYR A 77 14.01 -16.92 -2.31
C TYR A 77 12.99 -17.93 -2.81
N SER A 78 12.91 -19.07 -2.11
CA SER A 78 11.92 -20.12 -2.39
C SER A 78 10.53 -19.78 -1.83
N THR A 79 10.50 -18.96 -0.77
CA THR A 79 9.27 -18.52 -0.11
C THR A 79 9.35 -17.03 0.17
N ILE A 80 8.28 -16.30 -0.12
CA ILE A 80 8.07 -14.92 0.31
C ILE A 80 6.88 -14.89 1.26
N CYS A 81 7.08 -14.35 2.46
CA CYS A 81 6.03 -14.08 3.44
C CYS A 81 5.68 -12.61 3.42
N LEU A 82 4.43 -12.30 3.14
CA LEU A 82 3.86 -10.95 3.05
C LEU A 82 3.18 -10.62 4.37
N TRP A 83 3.43 -9.41 4.90
CA TRP A 83 2.91 -8.95 6.19
C TRP A 83 2.24 -7.59 6.01
N PHE A 84 0.91 -7.58 5.91
CA PHE A 84 0.11 -6.41 5.54
C PHE A 84 -1.14 -6.28 6.40
N GLY A 85 -1.57 -5.04 6.65
CA GLY A 85 -2.84 -4.76 7.27
C GLY A 85 -4.04 -4.94 6.33
N LYS A 86 -5.24 -4.80 6.89
CA LYS A 86 -6.50 -4.91 6.14
C LYS A 86 -7.07 -3.55 5.70
N ASP A 87 -6.48 -2.43 6.13
CA ASP A 87 -6.85 -1.10 5.70
C ASP A 87 -6.55 -0.86 4.21
N THR A 88 -7.14 0.19 3.66
CA THR A 88 -7.04 0.47 2.21
C THR A 88 -5.60 0.77 1.77
N PHE A 89 -4.82 1.50 2.58
CA PHE A 89 -3.43 1.81 2.27
C PHE A 89 -2.60 0.53 2.14
N CYS A 90 -2.69 -0.36 3.11
CA CYS A 90 -2.02 -1.65 3.11
C CYS A 90 -2.45 -2.53 1.93
N GLN A 91 -3.73 -2.55 1.61
CA GLN A 91 -4.27 -3.39 0.54
C GLN A 91 -3.91 -2.91 -0.87
N MET A 92 -3.80 -1.60 -1.11
CA MET A 92 -3.32 -1.07 -2.40
C MET A 92 -1.82 -1.32 -2.57
N ASN A 93 -1.04 -1.24 -1.50
CA ASN A 93 0.36 -1.63 -1.50
C ASN A 93 0.52 -3.15 -1.76
N LEU A 94 -0.26 -3.99 -1.07
CA LEU A 94 -0.27 -5.45 -1.29
C LEU A 94 -0.60 -5.81 -2.74
N LEU A 95 -1.65 -5.20 -3.31
CA LEU A 95 -2.03 -5.38 -4.71
C LEU A 95 -0.86 -5.08 -5.66
N THR A 96 -0.19 -3.95 -5.44
CA THR A 96 0.94 -3.53 -6.28
C THR A 96 2.11 -4.50 -6.18
N LEU A 97 2.42 -4.97 -4.98
CA LEU A 97 3.48 -5.97 -4.77
C LEU A 97 3.14 -7.30 -5.43
N LEU A 98 1.90 -7.78 -5.30
CA LEU A 98 1.46 -9.02 -5.95
C LEU A 98 1.47 -8.90 -7.48
N ALA A 99 1.04 -7.76 -8.02
CA ALA A 99 1.11 -7.48 -9.45
C ALA A 99 2.56 -7.43 -9.95
N TYR A 100 3.48 -6.87 -9.16
CA TYR A 100 4.91 -6.86 -9.47
C TYR A 100 5.51 -8.28 -9.44
N LEU A 101 5.22 -9.08 -8.44
CA LEU A 101 5.68 -10.47 -8.36
C LEU A 101 5.17 -11.31 -9.55
N GLU A 102 3.95 -11.03 -10.01
CA GLU A 102 3.39 -11.63 -11.22
C GLU A 102 4.09 -11.14 -12.49
N GLN A 103 4.37 -9.83 -12.58
CA GLN A 103 5.10 -9.21 -13.68
C GLN A 103 6.48 -9.87 -13.89
N ILE A 104 7.23 -10.08 -12.82
CA ILE A 104 8.54 -10.72 -12.86
C ILE A 104 8.48 -12.27 -12.91
N LYS A 105 7.27 -12.83 -12.97
CA LYS A 105 7.02 -14.28 -13.04
C LYS A 105 7.63 -15.06 -11.87
N TYR A 106 7.51 -14.52 -10.67
CA TYR A 106 7.95 -15.23 -9.46
C TYR A 106 7.28 -16.60 -9.37
N LYS A 107 8.05 -17.64 -9.01
CA LYS A 107 7.61 -19.05 -9.00
C LYS A 107 7.67 -19.70 -7.63
N GLY A 108 8.18 -18.99 -6.63
CA GLY A 108 8.24 -19.48 -5.26
C GLY A 108 6.88 -19.48 -4.57
N LYS A 109 6.87 -19.96 -3.34
CA LYS A 109 5.69 -19.97 -2.49
C LYS A 109 5.41 -18.56 -1.96
N LEU A 110 4.17 -18.11 -1.98
CA LEU A 110 3.72 -16.85 -1.38
C LEU A 110 2.79 -17.16 -0.22
N LEU A 111 3.11 -16.60 0.94
CA LEU A 111 2.29 -16.67 2.15
C LEU A 111 1.93 -15.27 2.60
N LEU A 112 0.65 -15.00 2.82
CA LEU A 112 0.17 -13.74 3.34
C LEU A 112 -0.21 -13.89 4.80
N ASN A 113 0.21 -12.92 5.59
CA ASN A 113 -0.14 -12.77 6.99
C ASN A 113 -0.80 -11.40 7.16
N TYR A 114 -2.00 -11.37 7.70
CA TYR A 114 -2.66 -10.14 8.08
C TYR A 114 -2.31 -9.76 9.50
N ILE A 115 -1.95 -8.50 9.68
CA ILE A 115 -1.63 -7.92 10.98
C ILE A 115 -2.60 -6.80 11.32
N ASP A 116 -2.78 -6.54 12.58
CA ASP A 116 -3.34 -5.30 13.08
C ASP A 116 -2.30 -4.19 13.03
N ASP A 117 -2.60 -3.08 12.38
CA ASP A 117 -1.62 -2.01 12.12
C ASP A 117 -1.30 -1.16 13.36
N GLU A 118 -2.13 -1.23 14.42
CA GLU A 118 -1.91 -0.52 15.68
C GLU A 118 -1.13 -1.38 16.68
N THR A 119 -1.49 -2.66 16.81
CA THR A 119 -0.91 -3.58 17.83
C THR A 119 0.18 -4.49 17.29
N PHE A 120 0.26 -4.64 15.96
CA PHE A 120 1.13 -5.60 15.24
C PHE A 120 0.82 -7.06 15.55
N GLU A 121 -0.32 -7.34 16.16
CA GLU A 121 -0.77 -8.71 16.38
C GLU A 121 -1.17 -9.37 15.06
N VAL A 122 -0.86 -10.66 14.95
CA VAL A 122 -1.23 -11.45 13.76
C VAL A 122 -2.71 -11.80 13.84
N ILE A 123 -3.50 -11.27 12.90
CA ILE A 123 -4.94 -11.55 12.79
C ILE A 123 -5.17 -12.89 12.09
N GLU A 124 -4.44 -13.13 11.00
CA GLU A 124 -4.55 -14.33 10.17
C GLU A 124 -3.22 -14.61 9.51
N SER A 125 -2.80 -15.87 9.44
CA SER A 125 -1.46 -16.22 8.98
C SER A 125 -1.44 -17.36 7.96
N ASN A 126 -0.35 -17.41 7.19
CA ASN A 126 -0.04 -18.47 6.24
C ASN A 126 -1.10 -18.69 5.15
N ILE A 127 -1.80 -17.64 4.74
CA ILE A 127 -2.72 -17.70 3.61
C ILE A 127 -1.89 -17.91 2.35
N LEU A 128 -2.13 -19.03 1.65
CA LEU A 128 -1.45 -19.32 0.39
C LEU A 128 -1.98 -18.40 -0.72
N VAL A 129 -1.07 -17.66 -1.36
CA VAL A 129 -1.42 -16.76 -2.47
C VAL A 129 -0.98 -17.38 -3.79
N SER A 130 -1.91 -17.44 -4.75
CA SER A 130 -1.64 -17.88 -6.12
C SER A 130 -1.62 -16.70 -7.07
N LEU A 131 -0.51 -16.50 -7.79
CA LEU A 131 -0.40 -15.47 -8.82
C LEU A 131 -1.17 -15.87 -10.10
N GLY A 132 -1.55 -14.87 -10.92
CA GLY A 132 -2.21 -15.09 -12.21
C GLY A 132 -3.31 -14.06 -12.53
N ILE A 133 -3.73 -13.25 -11.54
CA ILE A 133 -4.83 -12.29 -11.69
C ILE A 133 -4.46 -10.86 -11.25
N TYR A 134 -3.37 -10.67 -10.48
CA TYR A 134 -3.09 -9.40 -9.80
C TYR A 134 -2.64 -8.29 -10.75
N ARG A 135 -1.95 -8.59 -11.84
CA ARG A 135 -1.66 -7.57 -12.87
C ARG A 135 -2.94 -7.00 -13.47
N LYS A 136 -3.93 -7.85 -13.72
CA LYS A 136 -5.23 -7.42 -14.22
C LYS A 136 -5.95 -6.57 -13.19
N ILE A 137 -6.02 -7.02 -11.93
CA ILE A 137 -6.66 -6.27 -10.84
C ILE A 137 -5.98 -4.90 -10.64
N TYR A 138 -4.64 -4.85 -10.65
CA TYR A 138 -3.86 -3.64 -10.59
C TYR A 138 -4.23 -2.66 -11.71
N GLN A 139 -4.31 -3.13 -12.96
CA GLN A 139 -4.72 -2.32 -14.10
C GLN A 139 -6.15 -1.80 -13.97
N GLU A 140 -7.08 -2.64 -13.53
CA GLU A 140 -8.48 -2.26 -13.36
C GLU A 140 -8.63 -1.21 -12.25
N ILE A 141 -8.09 -1.44 -11.06
CA ILE A 141 -8.25 -0.53 -9.91
C ILE A 141 -7.39 0.72 -10.05
N LEU A 142 -6.07 0.58 -10.23
CA LEU A 142 -5.15 1.69 -10.07
C LEU A 142 -4.93 2.49 -11.37
N ILE A 143 -5.16 1.91 -12.54
CA ILE A 143 -5.00 2.60 -13.82
C ILE A 143 -6.35 3.01 -14.40
N SER A 144 -7.24 2.04 -14.64
CA SER A 144 -8.52 2.27 -15.30
C SER A 144 -9.61 2.80 -14.37
N LYS A 145 -9.34 2.82 -13.05
CA LYS A 145 -10.30 3.24 -12.01
C LYS A 145 -11.64 2.52 -12.16
N SER A 146 -11.61 1.21 -12.34
CA SER A 146 -12.77 0.33 -12.46
C SER A 146 -12.77 -0.80 -11.44
N ILE A 147 -13.95 -1.27 -11.06
CA ILE A 147 -14.10 -2.35 -10.08
C ILE A 147 -13.92 -3.70 -10.79
N PRO A 148 -12.93 -4.52 -10.39
CA PRO A 148 -12.70 -5.83 -10.98
C PRO A 148 -13.75 -6.84 -10.53
N LYS A 149 -13.92 -7.90 -11.33
CA LYS A 149 -14.82 -9.02 -10.99
C LYS A 149 -14.25 -9.95 -9.92
N GLU A 150 -12.94 -10.05 -9.88
CA GLU A 150 -12.19 -10.90 -8.94
C GLU A 150 -11.16 -10.05 -8.22
N LEU A 151 -10.95 -10.33 -6.94
CA LEU A 151 -10.03 -9.55 -6.09
C LEU A 151 -8.89 -10.41 -5.50
N GLY A 152 -8.96 -11.75 -5.66
CA GLY A 152 -8.00 -12.64 -5.03
C GLY A 152 -8.00 -12.47 -3.51
N VAL A 153 -6.84 -12.16 -2.94
CA VAL A 153 -6.70 -11.89 -1.49
C VAL A 153 -6.90 -10.40 -1.12
N VAL A 154 -7.12 -9.52 -2.10
CA VAL A 154 -7.33 -8.09 -1.84
C VAL A 154 -8.74 -7.87 -1.28
N SER A 155 -8.84 -7.08 -0.22
CA SER A 155 -10.11 -6.81 0.46
C SER A 155 -11.09 -6.01 -0.42
N ALA A 156 -12.31 -6.50 -0.58
CA ALA A 156 -13.37 -5.78 -1.28
C ALA A 156 -13.70 -4.45 -0.60
N THR A 157 -13.75 -4.42 0.73
CA THR A 157 -13.96 -3.20 1.50
C THR A 157 -12.86 -2.17 1.24
N ALA A 158 -11.59 -2.60 1.16
CA ALA A 158 -10.49 -1.70 0.87
C ALA A 158 -10.58 -1.12 -0.56
N VAL A 159 -11.04 -1.90 -1.52
CA VAL A 159 -11.28 -1.43 -2.89
C VAL A 159 -12.42 -0.39 -2.94
N ASP A 160 -13.51 -0.65 -2.24
CA ASP A 160 -14.63 0.31 -2.15
C ASP A 160 -14.18 1.63 -1.49
N LEU A 161 -13.39 1.55 -0.42
CA LEU A 161 -12.83 2.71 0.26
C LEU A 161 -11.79 3.44 -0.59
N TYR A 162 -11.01 2.74 -1.42
CA TYR A 162 -10.12 3.37 -2.40
C TYR A 162 -10.89 4.25 -3.38
N PHE A 163 -12.01 3.75 -3.93
CA PHE A 163 -12.85 4.55 -4.81
C PHE A 163 -13.58 5.68 -4.08
N ASP A 164 -14.00 5.46 -2.84
CA ASP A 164 -14.55 6.52 -1.98
C ASP A 164 -13.54 7.63 -1.74
N TYR A 165 -12.28 7.28 -1.42
CA TYR A 165 -11.17 8.24 -1.20
C TYR A 165 -10.94 9.14 -2.42
N HIS A 166 -11.04 8.61 -3.62
CA HIS A 166 -10.88 9.36 -4.87
C HIS A 166 -12.17 10.04 -5.37
N SER A 167 -13.29 9.82 -4.72
CA SER A 167 -14.57 10.40 -5.10
C SER A 167 -14.70 11.85 -4.62
N LYS A 168 -15.22 12.74 -5.49
CA LYS A 168 -15.58 14.12 -5.11
C LYS A 168 -16.63 14.21 -4.01
N ASN A 169 -17.37 13.13 -3.78
CA ASN A 169 -18.40 12.99 -2.75
C ASN A 169 -18.03 11.91 -1.73
N GLY A 170 -16.74 11.57 -1.62
CA GLY A 170 -16.25 10.59 -0.66
C GLY A 170 -16.46 11.00 0.78
N LYS A 171 -16.51 10.03 1.67
CA LYS A 171 -16.81 10.23 3.10
C LYS A 171 -15.86 11.22 3.76
N LEU A 172 -14.55 11.09 3.50
CA LEU A 172 -13.54 11.96 4.10
C LEU A 172 -13.63 13.39 3.60
N LEU A 173 -13.90 13.61 2.30
CA LEU A 173 -14.13 14.93 1.75
C LEU A 173 -15.41 15.57 2.29
N ASN A 174 -16.47 14.81 2.44
CA ASN A 174 -17.71 15.29 3.04
C ASN A 174 -17.51 15.64 4.52
N LEU A 175 -16.70 14.86 5.24
CA LEU A 175 -16.34 15.17 6.63
C LEU A 175 -15.64 16.53 6.73
N ILE A 176 -14.67 16.81 5.85
CA ILE A 176 -14.00 18.12 5.80
C ILE A 176 -15.00 19.23 5.50
N LYS A 177 -15.79 19.09 4.43
CA LYS A 177 -16.79 20.09 4.02
C LYS A 177 -17.78 20.44 5.13
N ASN A 178 -18.24 19.44 5.87
CA ASN A 178 -19.20 19.63 6.96
C ASN A 178 -18.57 20.26 8.22
N ASN A 179 -17.24 20.41 8.26
CA ASN A 179 -16.50 20.91 9.40
C ASN A 179 -15.55 22.07 9.06
N ILE A 180 -15.75 22.77 7.95
CA ILE A 180 -14.88 23.86 7.44
C ILE A 180 -14.62 24.98 8.48
N GLY A 181 -15.53 25.21 9.41
CA GLY A 181 -15.34 26.23 10.47
C GLY A 181 -14.45 25.83 11.63
N LYS A 182 -13.93 24.59 11.65
CA LYS A 182 -13.02 24.11 12.68
C LYS A 182 -11.57 24.54 12.39
N ASP A 183 -10.76 24.57 13.45
CA ASP A 183 -9.32 24.72 13.34
C ASP A 183 -8.71 23.57 12.49
N LYS A 184 -7.64 23.90 11.74
CA LYS A 184 -6.94 22.92 10.87
C LYS A 184 -6.50 21.67 11.64
N THR A 185 -5.97 21.85 12.84
CA THR A 185 -5.48 20.73 13.67
C THR A 185 -6.64 19.85 14.13
N GLU A 186 -7.78 20.46 14.51
CA GLU A 186 -8.99 19.72 14.86
C GLU A 186 -9.50 18.88 13.67
N LEU A 187 -9.48 19.46 12.46
CA LEU A 187 -9.88 18.73 11.23
C LEU A 187 -8.98 17.55 10.94
N ILE A 188 -7.66 17.71 11.08
CA ILE A 188 -6.70 16.62 10.88
C ILE A 188 -6.94 15.52 11.91
N CYS A 189 -7.09 15.85 13.19
CA CYS A 189 -7.39 14.87 14.24
C CYS A 189 -8.71 14.14 13.98
N LEU A 190 -9.74 14.85 13.54
CA LEU A 190 -11.03 14.27 13.20
C LEU A 190 -10.91 13.32 12.02
N LEU A 191 -10.18 13.71 10.95
CA LEU A 191 -9.91 12.86 9.80
C LEU A 191 -9.19 11.59 10.19
N LEU A 192 -8.11 11.68 10.96
CA LEU A 192 -7.34 10.50 11.41
C LEU A 192 -8.21 9.53 12.20
N LYS A 193 -9.08 10.04 13.06
CA LYS A 193 -10.02 9.21 13.83
C LYS A 193 -11.00 8.44 12.93
N GLU A 194 -11.54 9.11 11.91
CA GLU A 194 -12.58 8.56 11.03
C GLU A 194 -12.01 7.80 9.81
N SER A 195 -10.68 7.82 9.63
CA SER A 195 -10.00 7.21 8.49
C SER A 195 -9.24 5.93 8.82
N LYS A 196 -9.52 5.26 9.93
CA LYS A 196 -8.84 4.02 10.32
C LYS A 196 -8.83 2.97 9.21
N ASP A 197 -10.00 2.68 8.63
CA ASP A 197 -10.14 1.70 7.55
C ASP A 197 -9.48 2.13 6.23
N TYR A 198 -9.14 3.44 6.10
CA TYR A 198 -8.36 3.94 4.96
C TYR A 198 -6.85 3.80 5.18
N GLY A 199 -6.38 3.73 6.42
CA GLY A 199 -4.97 3.70 6.77
C GLY A 199 -4.23 5.00 6.50
N LEU A 200 -4.89 6.17 6.63
CA LEU A 200 -4.26 7.46 6.34
C LEU A 200 -3.18 7.82 7.35
N SER A 201 -2.03 8.24 6.84
CA SER A 201 -1.00 8.90 7.63
C SER A 201 -1.39 10.36 7.96
N CYS A 202 -0.76 10.93 9.00
CA CYS A 202 -0.91 12.36 9.32
C CYS A 202 -0.62 13.26 8.12
N LEU A 203 0.38 12.93 7.30
CA LEU A 203 0.74 13.71 6.12
C LEU A 203 -0.36 13.68 5.04
N GLN A 204 -1.00 12.52 4.83
CA GLN A 204 -2.11 12.40 3.89
C GLN A 204 -3.34 13.16 4.40
N ALA A 205 -3.67 13.04 5.69
CA ALA A 205 -4.76 13.80 6.29
C ALA A 205 -4.51 15.31 6.18
N GLU A 206 -3.29 15.78 6.44
CA GLU A 206 -2.93 17.20 6.28
C GLU A 206 -3.04 17.66 4.82
N ARG A 207 -2.60 16.88 3.85
CA ARG A 207 -2.74 17.20 2.42
C ARG A 207 -4.20 17.33 2.02
N LEU A 208 -5.06 16.40 2.47
CA LEU A 208 -6.50 16.44 2.21
C LEU A 208 -7.14 17.70 2.78
N VAL A 209 -6.82 18.08 4.01
CA VAL A 209 -7.33 19.31 4.64
C VAL A 209 -6.84 20.54 3.86
N ASN A 210 -5.54 20.65 3.59
CA ASN A 210 -4.96 21.80 2.90
C ASN A 210 -5.58 22.02 1.51
N SER A 211 -5.73 20.95 0.72
CA SER A 211 -6.28 21.05 -0.65
C SER A 211 -7.76 21.46 -0.66
N ASN A 212 -8.49 21.22 0.42
CA ASN A 212 -9.91 21.57 0.49
C ASN A 212 -10.16 22.93 1.17
N LEU A 213 -9.30 23.37 2.10
CA LEU A 213 -9.39 24.71 2.68
C LEU A 213 -8.90 25.80 1.72
N SER A 214 -7.96 25.49 0.82
CA SER A 214 -7.45 26.46 -0.17
C SER A 214 -8.45 26.77 -1.29
N ASN A 215 -9.53 26.00 -1.42
CA ASN A 215 -10.57 26.15 -2.43
C ASN A 215 -11.85 26.83 -1.88
N CYS A 216 -11.83 27.29 -0.66
CA CYS A 216 -12.87 28.08 0.01
C CYS A 216 -12.41 29.51 0.26
#